data_caea2fba04effe563aae055ab49456ba
#
_entry.id   caea2fba04effe563aae055ab49456ba
#
_cell.length_a   1.000
_cell.length_b   1.000
_cell.length_c   1.000
_cell.angle_alpha   90.00
_cell.angle_beta   90.00
_cell.angle_gamma   90.00
#
_symmetry.space_group_name_H-M   'P 1'
#
loop_
_entity.id
_entity.type
_entity.pdbx_description
1 polymer ?
#
loop_
_entity_poly.entity_id
_entity_poly.type
_entity_poly.pdbx_seq_one_letter_code
_entity_poly.pdbx_strand_id
1 'polypeptide(L)'
;MAQKVVGFIKLQIPAGKATPAPPVGPALGQHGVNIMAFTKEFNERTKNEAGMIIPVVITVYADRSFTFITKTPPAAVLIKKAAGLDKASGVPNKTKVGKITMAQARQIAEQKMPDLNAASLEAACSMVRGTCRSMGVVVEG
;
A
#
# COMPACT_ATOMS: atom_id res chain seq x y z
N MET A 1 21.96 -8.33 20.99
CA MET A 1 21.10 -9.52 21.14
C MET A 1 19.83 -9.34 20.31
N ALA A 2 19.39 -10.43 19.70
CA ALA A 2 18.14 -10.39 18.95
C ALA A 2 16.96 -10.19 19.91
N GLN A 3 16.14 -9.18 19.65
CA GLN A 3 14.96 -8.93 20.45
C GLN A 3 13.84 -9.88 20.05
N LYS A 4 13.09 -10.33 21.03
CA LYS A 4 11.97 -11.23 20.78
C LYS A 4 10.81 -10.47 20.14
N VAL A 5 10.34 -10.96 19.00
CA VAL A 5 9.19 -10.38 18.32
C VAL A 5 7.92 -10.81 19.04
N VAL A 6 7.10 -9.83 19.45
CA VAL A 6 5.81 -10.06 20.09
C VAL A 6 4.70 -10.13 19.05
N GLY A 7 4.80 -9.35 17.99
CA GLY A 7 3.77 -9.35 16.96
C GLY A 7 4.09 -8.45 15.80
N PHE A 8 3.22 -8.51 14.79
CA PHE A 8 3.29 -7.68 13.60
C PHE A 8 2.00 -6.89 13.47
N ILE A 9 2.14 -5.65 13.02
CA ILE A 9 1.00 -4.78 12.73
C ILE A 9 1.11 -4.38 11.26
N LYS A 10 0.05 -4.59 10.50
CA LYS A 10 0.00 -4.22 9.08
C LYS A 10 -1.06 -3.14 8.91
N LEU A 11 -0.64 -1.99 8.38
CA LEU A 11 -1.52 -0.83 8.20
C LEU A 11 -1.32 -0.23 6.80
N GLN A 12 -2.34 0.48 6.34
CA GLN A 12 -2.25 1.32 5.15
C GLN A 12 -2.55 2.74 5.58
N ILE A 13 -1.56 3.61 5.43
CA ILE A 13 -1.62 5.00 5.93
C ILE A 13 -1.29 5.96 4.80
N PRO A 14 -2.04 7.05 4.63
CA PRO A 14 -1.67 8.08 3.67
C PRO A 14 -0.28 8.65 3.98
N ALA A 15 0.56 8.76 2.96
CA ALA A 15 1.93 9.22 3.11
C ALA A 15 1.98 10.63 3.69
N GLY A 16 2.81 10.83 4.69
CA GLY A 16 2.98 12.11 5.36
C GLY A 16 1.81 12.56 6.23
N LYS A 17 0.78 11.71 6.39
CA LYS A 17 -0.45 12.05 7.13
C LYS A 17 -0.79 11.06 8.24
N ALA A 18 0.20 10.35 8.77
CA ALA A 18 -0.04 9.48 9.92
C ALA A 18 -0.41 10.33 11.14
N THR A 19 -1.47 9.93 11.83
CA THR A 19 -1.95 10.59 13.05
C THR A 19 -2.29 9.55 14.11
N PRO A 20 -2.33 9.94 15.38
CA PRO A 20 -2.76 9.02 16.45
C PRO A 20 -4.22 8.55 16.35
N ALA A 21 -4.99 9.16 15.47
CA ALA A 21 -6.39 8.79 15.26
C ALA A 21 -6.51 7.40 14.64
N PRO A 22 -7.67 6.71 14.78
CA PRO A 22 -7.89 5.43 14.11
C PRO A 22 -7.57 5.51 12.61
N PRO A 23 -7.01 4.44 11.99
CA PRO A 23 -6.75 3.11 12.58
C PRO A 23 -5.40 2.95 13.28
N VAL A 24 -4.53 3.97 13.26
CA VAL A 24 -3.15 3.88 13.76
C VAL A 24 -3.12 3.74 15.28
N GLY A 25 -3.83 4.62 15.99
CA GLY A 25 -3.81 4.66 17.45
C GLY A 25 -4.20 3.33 18.10
N PRO A 26 -5.40 2.79 17.81
CA PRO A 26 -5.82 1.52 18.40
C PRO A 26 -4.91 0.35 18.05
N ALA A 27 -4.43 0.28 16.81
CA ALA A 27 -3.57 -0.82 16.37
C ALA A 27 -2.23 -0.83 17.14
N LEU A 28 -1.61 0.31 17.30
CA LEU A 28 -0.35 0.45 18.04
C LEU A 28 -0.56 0.38 19.54
N GLY A 29 -1.66 0.93 20.03
CA GLY A 29 -1.98 0.95 21.45
C GLY A 29 -2.14 -0.44 22.05
N GLN A 30 -2.71 -1.38 21.29
CA GLN A 30 -2.88 -2.77 21.73
C GLN A 30 -1.54 -3.45 22.04
N HIS A 31 -0.48 -3.02 21.36
CA HIS A 31 0.85 -3.58 21.54
C HIS A 31 1.75 -2.72 22.44
N GLY A 32 1.23 -1.61 22.96
CA GLY A 32 1.98 -0.72 23.83
C GLY A 32 3.09 0.06 23.15
N VAL A 33 2.99 0.24 21.83
CA VAL A 33 3.97 0.98 21.03
C VAL A 33 3.76 2.49 21.16
N ASN A 34 4.86 3.24 21.13
CA ASN A 34 4.80 4.71 21.17
C ASN A 34 4.26 5.25 19.84
N ILE A 35 2.99 5.65 19.85
CA ILE A 35 2.26 6.11 18.66
C ILE A 35 2.89 7.38 18.08
N MET A 36 3.28 8.32 18.92
CA MET A 36 3.84 9.59 18.48
C MET A 36 5.19 9.41 17.78
N ALA A 37 6.05 8.55 18.32
CA ALA A 37 7.34 8.24 17.70
C ALA A 37 7.14 7.62 16.33
N PHE A 38 6.21 6.68 16.21
CA PHE A 38 5.88 6.03 14.94
C PHE A 38 5.36 7.03 13.91
N THR A 39 4.38 7.85 14.28
CA THR A 39 3.77 8.81 13.34
C THR A 39 4.79 9.81 12.83
N LYS A 40 5.65 10.31 13.70
CA LYS A 40 6.70 11.25 13.33
C LYS A 40 7.67 10.63 12.33
N GLU A 41 8.19 9.44 12.64
CA GLU A 41 9.14 8.75 11.78
C GLU A 41 8.52 8.35 10.43
N PHE A 42 7.29 7.83 10.45
CA PHE A 42 6.56 7.50 9.23
C PHE A 42 6.37 8.73 8.34
N ASN A 43 5.91 9.83 8.91
CA ASN A 43 5.70 11.05 8.15
C ASN A 43 7.00 11.59 7.54
N GLU A 44 8.11 11.51 8.25
CA GLU A 44 9.42 11.90 7.71
C GLU A 44 9.85 11.02 6.53
N ARG A 45 9.67 9.71 6.65
CA ARG A 45 10.06 8.76 5.59
C ARG A 45 9.19 8.86 4.36
N THR A 46 7.93 9.23 4.50
CA THR A 46 6.97 9.23 3.39
C THR A 46 6.62 10.61 2.87
N LYS A 47 7.27 11.67 3.37
CA LYS A 47 6.95 13.04 2.95
C LYS A 47 7.07 13.29 1.45
N ASN A 48 7.97 12.57 0.77
CA ASN A 48 8.18 12.69 -0.66
C ASN A 48 7.12 11.93 -1.48
N GLU A 49 6.30 11.14 -0.84
CA GLU A 49 5.27 10.31 -1.46
C GLU A 49 3.86 10.79 -1.09
N ALA A 50 3.75 12.06 -0.70
CA ALA A 50 2.47 12.64 -0.29
C ALA A 50 1.38 12.43 -1.35
N GLY A 51 0.17 12.09 -0.89
CA GLY A 51 -0.96 11.79 -1.77
C GLY A 51 -1.10 10.33 -2.13
N MET A 52 -0.14 9.47 -1.72
CA MET A 52 -0.21 8.03 -1.93
C MET A 52 -0.54 7.33 -0.62
N ILE A 53 -1.21 6.19 -0.70
CA ILE A 53 -1.41 5.32 0.47
C ILE A 53 -0.22 4.36 0.53
N ILE A 54 0.46 4.33 1.67
CA ILE A 54 1.65 3.51 1.86
C ILE A 54 1.33 2.36 2.82
N PRO A 55 1.46 1.10 2.38
CA PRO A 55 1.38 -0.03 3.29
C PRO A 55 2.61 -0.06 4.19
N VAL A 56 2.39 -0.29 5.47
CA VAL A 56 3.47 -0.38 6.44
C VAL A 56 3.32 -1.68 7.24
N VAL A 57 4.44 -2.35 7.47
CA VAL A 57 4.51 -3.52 8.34
C VAL A 57 5.37 -3.16 9.53
N ILE A 58 4.78 -3.16 10.72
CA ILE A 58 5.43 -2.80 11.96
C ILE A 58 5.73 -4.07 12.73
N THR A 59 6.99 -4.27 13.11
CA THR A 59 7.40 -5.37 13.97
C THR A 59 7.53 -4.86 15.39
N VAL A 60 6.79 -5.45 16.31
CA VAL A 60 6.80 -5.08 17.74
C VAL A 60 7.63 -6.08 18.53
N TYR A 61 8.53 -5.57 19.37
CA TYR A 61 9.41 -6.38 20.20
C TYR A 61 8.97 -6.41 21.65
N ALA A 62 9.49 -7.37 22.41
CA ALA A 62 9.08 -7.60 23.80
C ALA A 62 9.38 -6.41 24.74
N ASP A 63 10.35 -5.59 24.42
CA ASP A 63 10.71 -4.36 25.16
C ASP A 63 9.85 -3.14 24.78
N ARG A 64 8.80 -3.36 23.98
CA ARG A 64 7.92 -2.32 23.44
C ARG A 64 8.58 -1.44 22.39
N SER A 65 9.78 -1.77 21.95
CA SER A 65 10.37 -1.12 20.79
C SER A 65 9.72 -1.63 19.52
N PHE A 66 9.90 -0.92 18.44
CA PHE A 66 9.34 -1.33 17.15
C PHE A 66 10.29 -0.96 16.01
N THR A 67 10.17 -1.72 14.93
CA THR A 67 10.74 -1.34 13.64
C THR A 67 9.65 -1.45 12.61
N PHE A 68 9.74 -0.67 11.55
CA PHE A 68 8.77 -0.76 10.49
C PHE A 68 9.42 -0.65 9.12
N ILE A 69 8.78 -1.26 8.14
CA ILE A 69 9.14 -1.14 6.74
C ILE A 69 7.95 -0.60 5.97
N THR A 70 8.22 0.29 5.04
CA THR A 70 7.21 0.79 4.11
C THR A 70 7.33 0.03 2.80
N LYS A 71 6.19 -0.28 2.21
CA LYS A 71 6.15 -0.96 0.91
C LYS A 71 5.67 0.02 -0.16
N THR A 72 5.73 -0.40 -1.41
CA THR A 72 5.18 0.39 -2.51
C THR A 72 3.66 0.53 -2.34
N PRO A 73 3.05 1.62 -2.85
CA PRO A 73 1.59 1.78 -2.76
C PRO A 73 0.84 0.57 -3.30
N PRO A 74 -0.35 0.25 -2.75
CA PRO A 74 -1.15 -0.86 -3.27
C PRO A 74 -1.44 -0.69 -4.76
N ALA A 75 -1.45 -1.80 -5.50
CA ALA A 75 -1.74 -1.78 -6.94
C ALA A 75 -3.06 -1.07 -7.25
N ALA A 76 -4.07 -1.30 -6.42
CA ALA A 76 -5.37 -0.65 -6.57
C ALA A 76 -5.29 0.88 -6.53
N VAL A 77 -4.48 1.42 -5.64
CA VAL A 77 -4.28 2.89 -5.52
C VAL A 77 -3.58 3.43 -6.76
N LEU A 78 -2.56 2.75 -7.24
CA LEU A 78 -1.83 3.14 -8.45
C LEU A 78 -2.74 3.10 -9.68
N ILE A 79 -3.57 2.08 -9.79
CA ILE A 79 -4.53 1.93 -10.90
C ILE A 79 -5.57 3.06 -10.87
N LYS A 80 -6.13 3.36 -9.71
CA LYS A 80 -7.10 4.46 -9.56
C LYS A 80 -6.48 5.80 -9.97
N LYS A 81 -5.25 6.05 -9.58
CA LYS A 81 -4.53 7.26 -9.95
C LYS A 81 -4.29 7.33 -11.45
N ALA A 82 -3.86 6.23 -12.07
CA ALA A 82 -3.62 6.16 -13.51
C ALA A 82 -4.90 6.34 -14.32
N ALA A 83 -6.02 5.80 -13.84
CA ALA A 83 -7.31 5.91 -14.50
C ALA A 83 -8.07 7.22 -14.15
N GLY A 84 -7.56 8.00 -13.19
CA GLY A 84 -8.22 9.22 -12.74
C GLY A 84 -9.49 8.96 -11.94
N LEU A 85 -9.56 7.84 -11.23
CA LEU A 85 -10.74 7.44 -10.46
C LEU A 85 -10.54 7.68 -8.98
N ASP A 86 -11.59 8.14 -8.30
CA ASP A 86 -11.62 8.25 -6.85
C ASP A 86 -12.03 6.93 -6.21
N LYS A 87 -12.90 6.18 -6.86
CA LYS A 87 -13.43 4.93 -6.34
C LYS A 87 -13.58 3.89 -7.45
N ALA A 88 -13.19 2.66 -7.15
CA ALA A 88 -13.36 1.53 -8.05
C ALA A 88 -14.81 1.02 -8.03
N SER A 89 -15.17 0.17 -9.00
CA SER A 89 -16.50 -0.40 -9.09
C SER A 89 -16.79 -1.36 -7.94
N GLY A 90 -17.98 -1.24 -7.36
CA GLY A 90 -18.51 -2.22 -6.41
C GLY A 90 -19.02 -3.52 -7.09
N VAL A 91 -19.27 -3.45 -8.40
CA VAL A 91 -19.73 -4.59 -9.23
C VAL A 91 -18.87 -4.66 -10.48
N PRO A 92 -17.58 -5.03 -10.37
CA PRO A 92 -16.63 -4.94 -11.49
C PRO A 92 -16.97 -5.85 -12.66
N ASN A 93 -17.70 -6.91 -12.39
CA ASN A 93 -18.15 -7.85 -13.40
C ASN A 93 -19.14 -7.23 -14.40
N LYS A 94 -20.00 -6.35 -13.91
CA LYS A 94 -21.08 -5.74 -14.70
C LYS A 94 -20.82 -4.29 -15.03
N THR A 95 -20.25 -3.54 -14.09
CA THR A 95 -20.06 -2.09 -14.22
C THR A 95 -18.57 -1.77 -14.33
N LYS A 96 -18.17 -1.27 -15.50
CA LYS A 96 -16.80 -0.79 -15.73
C LYS A 96 -16.77 0.72 -15.47
N VAL A 97 -15.83 1.19 -14.68
CA VAL A 97 -15.76 2.59 -14.23
C VAL A 97 -14.61 3.37 -14.84
N GLY A 98 -13.69 2.71 -15.52
CA GLY A 98 -12.57 3.40 -16.15
C GLY A 98 -11.74 2.46 -17.01
N LYS A 99 -10.68 3.02 -17.57
CA LYS A 99 -9.74 2.27 -18.41
C LYS A 99 -8.34 2.83 -18.28
N ILE A 100 -7.36 1.97 -18.50
CA ILE A 100 -5.94 2.35 -18.61
C ILE A 100 -5.35 1.66 -19.82
N THR A 101 -4.20 2.16 -20.26
CA THR A 101 -3.46 1.53 -21.37
C THR A 101 -2.49 0.49 -20.85
N MET A 102 -2.01 -0.40 -21.74
CA MET A 102 -0.96 -1.36 -21.38
C MET A 102 0.33 -0.66 -20.93
N ALA A 103 0.65 0.50 -21.50
CA ALA A 103 1.81 1.28 -21.08
C ALA A 103 1.68 1.72 -19.63
N GLN A 104 0.50 2.17 -19.21
CA GLN A 104 0.22 2.55 -17.83
C GLN A 104 0.29 1.33 -16.90
N ALA A 105 -0.27 0.19 -17.33
CA ALA A 105 -0.19 -1.05 -16.56
C ALA A 105 1.26 -1.50 -16.36
N ARG A 106 2.09 -1.37 -17.40
CA ARG A 106 3.52 -1.68 -17.34
C ARG A 106 4.25 -0.78 -16.36
N GLN A 107 3.97 0.52 -16.36
CA GLN A 107 4.56 1.46 -15.40
C GLN A 107 4.20 1.09 -13.96
N ILE A 108 2.95 0.72 -13.70
CA ILE A 108 2.49 0.28 -12.38
C ILE A 108 3.24 -1.00 -11.98
N ALA A 109 3.38 -1.95 -12.91
CA ALA A 109 4.10 -3.20 -12.67
C ALA A 109 5.56 -2.94 -12.32
N GLU A 110 6.23 -2.03 -13.01
CA GLU A 110 7.62 -1.66 -12.73
C GLU A 110 7.76 -1.07 -11.32
N GLN A 111 6.86 -0.19 -10.91
CA GLN A 111 6.88 0.38 -9.58
C GLN A 111 6.65 -0.67 -8.48
N LYS A 112 5.88 -1.70 -8.78
CA LYS A 112 5.54 -2.77 -7.82
C LYS A 112 6.54 -3.93 -7.81
N MET A 113 7.43 -4.02 -8.81
CA MET A 113 8.36 -5.16 -8.94
C MET A 113 9.09 -5.51 -7.64
N PRO A 114 9.59 -4.54 -6.84
CA PRO A 114 10.27 -4.88 -5.59
C PRO A 114 9.40 -5.66 -4.60
N ASP A 115 8.08 -5.50 -4.65
CA ASP A 115 7.13 -6.14 -3.73
C ASP A 115 6.43 -7.34 -4.35
N LEU A 116 6.61 -7.60 -5.64
CA LEU A 116 5.94 -8.67 -6.36
C LEU A 116 6.79 -9.91 -6.46
N ASN A 117 6.15 -11.07 -6.38
CA ASN A 117 6.77 -12.36 -6.66
C ASN A 117 6.53 -12.73 -8.13
N ALA A 118 6.99 -11.86 -9.03
CA ALA A 118 6.85 -12.06 -10.47
C ALA A 118 8.19 -12.44 -11.08
N ALA A 119 8.18 -13.43 -11.97
CA ALA A 119 9.39 -13.91 -12.63
C ALA A 119 9.86 -12.94 -13.72
N SER A 120 8.97 -12.12 -14.27
CA SER A 120 9.27 -11.18 -15.33
C SER A 120 8.35 -9.97 -15.26
N LEU A 121 8.69 -8.91 -16.02
CA LEU A 121 7.83 -7.74 -16.11
C LEU A 121 6.45 -8.09 -16.74
N GLU A 122 6.43 -8.99 -17.70
CA GLU A 122 5.18 -9.45 -18.32
C GLU A 122 4.28 -10.15 -17.31
N ALA A 123 4.85 -10.99 -16.44
CA ALA A 123 4.11 -11.63 -15.35
C ALA A 123 3.55 -10.58 -14.39
N ALA A 124 4.33 -9.57 -14.04
CA ALA A 124 3.89 -8.45 -13.22
C ALA A 124 2.74 -7.68 -13.87
N CYS A 125 2.81 -7.44 -15.18
CA CYS A 125 1.72 -6.78 -15.93
C CYS A 125 0.43 -7.62 -15.86
N SER A 126 0.55 -8.94 -15.94
CA SER A 126 -0.61 -9.84 -15.82
C SER A 126 -1.27 -9.71 -14.45
N MET A 127 -0.47 -9.58 -13.38
CA MET A 127 -0.98 -9.35 -12.04
C MET A 127 -1.73 -8.02 -11.94
N VAL A 128 -1.18 -6.96 -12.53
CA VAL A 128 -1.83 -5.64 -12.57
C VAL A 128 -3.15 -5.71 -13.34
N ARG A 129 -3.17 -6.39 -14.48
CA ARG A 129 -4.39 -6.57 -15.28
C ARG A 129 -5.48 -7.29 -14.48
N GLY A 130 -5.10 -8.32 -13.72
CA GLY A 130 -6.04 -9.03 -12.85
C GLY A 130 -6.64 -8.10 -11.79
N THR A 131 -5.82 -7.26 -11.18
CA THR A 131 -6.30 -6.26 -10.21
C THR A 131 -7.24 -5.25 -10.88
N CYS A 132 -6.89 -4.76 -12.07
CA CYS A 132 -7.76 -3.87 -12.85
C CYS A 132 -9.13 -4.51 -13.09
N ARG A 133 -9.14 -5.76 -13.48
CA ARG A 133 -10.38 -6.50 -13.72
C ARG A 133 -11.23 -6.56 -12.46
N SER A 134 -10.61 -6.79 -11.31
CA SER A 134 -11.33 -6.83 -10.02
C SER A 134 -11.87 -5.46 -9.60
N MET A 135 -11.36 -4.38 -10.17
CA MET A 135 -11.78 -3.00 -9.88
C MET A 135 -12.78 -2.44 -10.89
N GLY A 136 -13.08 -3.16 -11.95
CA GLY A 136 -13.90 -2.66 -13.05
C GLY A 136 -13.15 -1.69 -13.96
N VAL A 137 -11.84 -1.83 -14.06
CA VAL A 137 -10.98 -1.03 -14.95
C VAL A 137 -10.57 -1.91 -16.13
N VAL A 138 -10.77 -1.40 -17.35
CA VAL A 138 -10.40 -2.11 -18.58
C VAL A 138 -8.97 -1.72 -18.96
N VAL A 139 -8.17 -2.70 -19.36
CA VAL A 139 -6.82 -2.47 -19.86
C VAL A 139 -6.86 -2.58 -21.39
N GLU A 140 -6.53 -1.50 -22.06
CA GLU A 140 -6.52 -1.41 -23.53
C GLU A 140 -5.08 -1.35 -24.06
N GLY A 141 -4.89 -1.87 -25.19
CA GLY A 141 -3.65 -1.72 -25.89
C GLY A 141 -2.74 -2.75 -26.07
#